data_955f580f54a4afef102415024a2af5fb
#
_entry.id   955f580f54a4afef102415024a2af5fb
#
_cell.length_a   1.000
_cell.length_b   1.000
_cell.length_c   1.000
_cell.angle_alpha   90.00
_cell.angle_beta   90.00
_cell.angle_gamma   90.00
#
_symmetry.space_group_name_H-M   'P 1'
#
loop_
_entity.id
_entity.type
_entity.pdbx_description
1 polymer ?
#
loop_
_entity_poly.entity_id
_entity_poly.type
_entity_poly.pdbx_seq_one_letter_code
_entity_poly.pdbx_strand_id
1 'polypeptide(L)'
;MRDRRVDVRFFIHIEQTAELLSDAAAYGNEAVRTIMAQVWPFGDPRPLVYYDARALAPYPKFNMHAKCVVVDGECALITSANFTRRAHEQNTECGVLLESPTFAHHLARQWLGLVDAGLVTESRA
;
A
#
# COMPACT_ATOMS: atom_id res chain seq x y z
N MET A 1 12.43 -17.35 -21.90
CA MET A 1 12.26 -16.71 -20.58
C MET A 1 10.81 -16.87 -20.18
N ARG A 2 10.47 -17.66 -19.16
CA ARG A 2 9.06 -17.81 -18.73
C ARG A 2 8.62 -16.51 -18.10
N ASP A 3 7.58 -15.93 -18.66
CA ASP A 3 6.92 -14.72 -18.15
C ASP A 3 6.32 -15.06 -16.76
N ARG A 4 7.02 -14.68 -15.70
CA ARG A 4 6.55 -14.88 -14.34
C ARG A 4 5.54 -13.78 -14.06
N ARG A 5 4.26 -14.11 -14.13
CA ARG A 5 3.22 -13.21 -13.65
C ARG A 5 3.34 -13.10 -12.12
N VAL A 6 3.65 -11.91 -11.65
CA VAL A 6 3.67 -11.58 -10.23
C VAL A 6 2.35 -10.86 -9.93
N ASP A 7 1.58 -11.40 -8.98
CA ASP A 7 0.39 -10.74 -8.43
C ASP A 7 0.85 -9.76 -7.34
N VAL A 8 0.72 -8.48 -7.58
CA VAL A 8 1.15 -7.42 -6.66
C VAL A 8 -0.04 -6.66 -6.14
N ARG A 9 -0.09 -6.48 -4.83
CA ARG A 9 -1.12 -5.72 -4.13
C ARG A 9 -0.48 -4.65 -3.27
N PHE A 10 -0.91 -3.41 -3.46
CA PHE A 10 -0.49 -2.28 -2.65
C PHE A 10 -1.61 -1.84 -1.72
N PHE A 11 -1.25 -1.63 -0.46
CA PHE A 11 -2.09 -0.94 0.52
C PHE A 11 -1.39 0.38 0.83
N ILE A 12 -1.99 1.48 0.44
CA ILE A 12 -1.34 2.79 0.52
C ILE A 12 -2.15 3.78 1.36
N HIS A 13 -1.45 4.68 2.03
CA HIS A 13 -2.04 5.84 2.65
C HIS A 13 -2.13 6.98 1.65
N ILE A 14 -3.29 7.62 1.57
CA ILE A 14 -3.52 8.82 0.77
C ILE A 14 -3.75 9.97 1.71
N GLU A 15 -2.89 10.98 1.66
CA GLU A 15 -3.08 12.20 2.41
C GLU A 15 -4.15 13.08 1.78
N GLN A 16 -5.03 13.62 2.62
CA GLN A 16 -5.96 14.65 2.21
C GLN A 16 -5.21 16.00 2.18
N THR A 17 -5.10 16.57 0.99
CA THR A 17 -4.46 17.88 0.77
C THR A 17 -5.46 19.01 0.59
N ALA A 18 -6.75 18.71 0.43
CA ALA A 18 -7.83 19.67 0.26
C ALA A 18 -8.71 19.71 1.51
N GLU A 19 -9.13 20.91 1.94
CA GLU A 19 -9.97 21.08 3.12
C GLU A 19 -11.38 20.47 2.94
N LEU A 20 -11.89 20.48 1.72
CA LEU A 20 -13.20 19.94 1.37
C LEU A 20 -13.08 19.11 0.07
N LEU A 21 -13.43 17.85 0.17
CA LEU A 21 -13.53 16.97 -1.00
C LEU A 21 -15.00 16.86 -1.43
N SER A 22 -15.30 17.31 -2.64
CA SER A 22 -16.62 17.13 -3.24
C SER A 22 -16.90 15.69 -3.65
N ASP A 23 -15.82 14.96 -4.02
CA ASP A 23 -15.87 13.54 -4.39
C ASP A 23 -14.59 12.84 -3.91
N ALA A 24 -14.70 12.18 -2.75
CA ALA A 24 -13.58 11.47 -2.13
C ALA A 24 -13.10 10.28 -2.99
N ALA A 25 -14.00 9.58 -3.67
CA ALA A 25 -13.63 8.45 -4.53
C ALA A 25 -12.85 8.91 -5.76
N ALA A 26 -13.26 10.00 -6.41
CA ALA A 26 -12.53 10.58 -7.53
C ALA A 26 -11.15 11.08 -7.09
N TYR A 27 -11.05 11.74 -5.94
CA TYR A 27 -9.79 12.17 -5.36
C TYR A 27 -8.86 10.97 -5.07
N GLY A 28 -9.37 9.93 -4.43
CA GLY A 28 -8.61 8.71 -4.13
C GLY A 28 -8.07 8.04 -5.39
N ASN A 29 -8.90 7.88 -6.42
CA ASN A 29 -8.50 7.28 -7.69
C ASN A 29 -7.43 8.12 -8.41
N GLU A 30 -7.55 9.44 -8.39
CA GLU A 30 -6.56 10.34 -9.00
C GLU A 30 -5.22 10.31 -8.25
N ALA A 31 -5.26 10.28 -6.91
CA ALA A 31 -4.07 10.14 -6.08
C ALA A 31 -3.35 8.82 -6.37
N VAL A 32 -4.08 7.71 -6.46
CA VAL A 32 -3.52 6.40 -6.83
C VAL A 32 -2.89 6.46 -8.22
N ARG A 33 -3.58 7.04 -9.20
CA ARG A 33 -3.05 7.17 -10.56
C ARG A 33 -1.72 7.93 -10.59
N THR A 34 -1.64 9.03 -9.84
CA THR A 34 -0.42 9.84 -9.73
C THR A 34 0.73 9.06 -9.09
N ILE A 35 0.46 8.37 -7.99
CA ILE A 35 1.46 7.55 -7.29
C ILE A 35 1.95 6.43 -8.22
N MET A 36 1.03 5.70 -8.85
CA MET A 36 1.38 4.57 -9.71
C MET A 36 2.18 4.99 -10.94
N ALA A 37 1.92 6.17 -11.50
CA ALA A 37 2.72 6.72 -12.59
C ALA A 37 4.19 6.96 -12.19
N GLN A 38 4.45 7.21 -10.91
CA GLN A 38 5.81 7.45 -10.40
C GLN A 38 6.52 6.17 -9.96
N VAL A 39 5.79 5.19 -9.40
CA VAL A 39 6.40 4.04 -8.73
C VAL A 39 6.28 2.73 -9.51
N TRP A 40 5.44 2.66 -10.53
CA TRP A 40 5.23 1.43 -11.31
C TRP A 40 5.70 1.57 -12.77
N PRO A 41 6.96 1.24 -13.05
CA PRO A 41 7.51 1.39 -14.40
C PRO A 41 7.24 0.20 -15.33
N PHE A 42 6.54 -0.85 -14.85
CA PHE A 42 6.50 -2.15 -15.53
C PHE A 42 5.35 -2.32 -16.52
N GLY A 43 4.46 -1.32 -16.66
CA GLY A 43 3.30 -1.42 -17.53
C GLY A 43 2.24 -2.42 -17.00
N ASP A 44 1.63 -3.17 -17.92
CA ASP A 44 0.64 -4.19 -17.58
C ASP A 44 1.29 -5.57 -17.34
N PRO A 45 0.76 -6.39 -16.42
CA PRO A 45 -0.39 -6.11 -15.56
C PRO A 45 -0.06 -5.12 -14.44
N ARG A 46 -1.01 -4.22 -14.17
CA ARG A 46 -0.89 -3.28 -13.06
C ARG A 46 -1.23 -3.96 -11.73
N PRO A 47 -0.64 -3.52 -10.62
CA PRO A 47 -0.99 -4.02 -9.31
C PRO A 47 -2.41 -3.63 -8.91
N LEU A 48 -3.02 -4.40 -8.02
CA LEU A 48 -4.20 -3.98 -7.30
C LEU A 48 -3.78 -2.99 -6.21
N VAL A 49 -4.48 -1.87 -6.11
CA VAL A 49 -4.16 -0.83 -5.14
C VAL A 49 -5.36 -0.56 -4.25
N TYR A 50 -5.14 -0.62 -2.94
CA TYR A 50 -6.15 -0.40 -1.91
C TYR A 50 -5.76 0.80 -1.04
N TYR A 51 -6.76 1.57 -0.60
CA TYR A 51 -6.59 2.66 0.34
C TYR A 51 -7.76 2.71 1.33
N ASP A 52 -7.54 3.31 2.49
CA ASP A 52 -8.60 3.54 3.48
C ASP A 52 -9.31 4.86 3.18
N ALA A 53 -10.53 4.79 2.68
CA ALA A 53 -11.32 5.97 2.34
C ALA A 53 -11.63 6.89 3.55
N ARG A 54 -11.55 6.36 4.77
CA ARG A 54 -11.73 7.14 5.99
C ARG A 54 -10.62 8.17 6.21
N ALA A 55 -9.43 7.96 5.62
CA ALA A 55 -8.35 8.93 5.61
C ALA A 55 -8.68 10.19 4.80
N LEU A 56 -9.66 10.11 3.92
CA LEU A 56 -10.13 11.22 3.07
C LEU A 56 -11.33 11.98 3.67
N ALA A 57 -11.78 11.62 4.88
CA ALA A 57 -12.82 12.35 5.58
C ALA A 57 -12.33 13.77 5.97
N PRO A 58 -13.24 14.75 6.16
CA PRO A 58 -12.86 16.12 6.53
C PRO A 58 -12.00 16.21 7.79
N TYR A 59 -12.16 15.26 8.69
CA TYR A 59 -11.34 15.09 9.90
C TYR A 59 -10.82 13.65 9.93
N PRO A 60 -9.75 13.33 9.19
CA PRO A 60 -9.25 11.98 9.12
C PRO A 60 -8.75 11.52 10.49
N LYS A 61 -9.31 10.40 10.97
CA LYS A 61 -8.89 9.74 12.22
C LYS A 61 -8.04 8.51 11.96
N PHE A 62 -7.96 8.09 10.71
CA PHE A 62 -7.32 6.85 10.30
C PHE A 62 -6.10 7.13 9.44
N ASN A 63 -5.02 6.46 9.78
CA ASN A 63 -3.76 6.59 9.10
C ASN A 63 -3.17 5.20 8.86
N MET A 64 -2.96 4.84 7.63
CA MET A 64 -2.27 3.62 7.26
C MET A 64 -0.76 3.88 7.32
N HIS A 65 -0.13 3.50 8.42
CA HIS A 65 1.26 3.83 8.71
C HIS A 65 2.21 2.62 8.75
N ALA A 66 1.71 1.43 8.52
CA ALA A 66 2.53 0.24 8.46
C ALA A 66 3.46 0.27 7.23
N LYS A 67 4.69 -0.20 7.41
CA LYS A 67 5.69 -0.35 6.36
C LYS A 67 6.14 -1.80 6.37
N CYS A 68 5.50 -2.60 5.54
CA CYS A 68 5.83 -4.02 5.42
C CYS A 68 5.68 -4.50 3.98
N VAL A 69 6.40 -5.54 3.66
CA VAL A 69 6.30 -6.28 2.40
C VAL A 69 6.21 -7.75 2.71
N VAL A 70 5.28 -8.45 2.08
CA VAL A 70 5.20 -9.91 2.12
C VAL A 70 5.46 -10.43 0.72
N VAL A 71 6.34 -11.42 0.61
CA VAL A 71 6.70 -12.06 -0.66
C VAL A 71 6.34 -13.53 -0.59
N ASP A 72 5.47 -13.95 -1.52
CA ASP A 72 5.04 -15.34 -1.75
C ASP A 72 4.47 -16.07 -0.52
N GLY A 73 4.10 -15.33 0.54
CA GLY A 73 3.70 -15.93 1.81
C GLY A 73 4.85 -16.64 2.54
N GLU A 74 6.10 -16.41 2.15
CA GLU A 74 7.30 -17.06 2.71
C GLU A 74 8.18 -16.11 3.50
N CYS A 75 8.31 -14.86 3.04
CA CYS A 75 9.13 -13.84 3.67
C CYS A 75 8.31 -12.60 4.00
N ALA A 76 8.67 -11.93 5.09
CA ALA A 76 8.11 -10.63 5.45
C ALA A 76 9.20 -9.65 5.86
N LEU A 77 9.18 -8.45 5.30
CA LEU A 77 9.97 -7.30 5.75
C LEU A 77 9.07 -6.39 6.56
N ILE A 78 9.49 -6.05 7.76
CA ILE A 78 8.87 -5.02 8.61
C ILE A 78 9.91 -3.96 8.90
N THR A 79 9.59 -2.70 8.66
CA THR A 79 10.54 -1.61 8.79
C THR A 79 9.88 -0.33 9.31
N SER A 80 10.66 0.56 9.87
CA SER A 80 10.26 1.93 10.17
C SER A 80 10.33 2.84 8.93
N ALA A 81 11.09 2.45 7.91
CA ALA A 81 11.32 3.23 6.70
C ALA A 81 10.09 3.29 5.81
N ASN A 82 9.68 4.49 5.43
CA ASN A 82 8.80 4.65 4.28
C ASN A 82 9.51 4.20 3.00
N PHE A 83 8.78 3.67 2.04
CA PHE A 83 9.33 3.28 0.74
C PHE A 83 9.53 4.52 -0.15
N THR A 84 10.34 5.45 0.35
CA THR A 84 10.65 6.72 -0.28
C THR A 84 12.16 6.92 -0.34
N ARG A 85 12.61 7.68 -1.32
CA ARG A 85 14.02 8.04 -1.46
C ARG A 85 14.56 8.72 -0.20
N ARG A 86 13.79 9.64 0.41
CA ARG A 86 14.20 10.34 1.63
C ARG A 86 14.47 9.39 2.79
N ALA A 87 13.63 8.38 2.99
CA ALA A 87 13.83 7.40 4.05
C ALA A 87 15.13 6.61 3.85
N HIS A 88 15.48 6.27 2.61
CA HIS A 88 16.68 5.51 2.29
C HIS A 88 17.97 6.33 2.37
N GLU A 89 17.91 7.62 2.05
CA GLU A 89 19.12 8.45 1.91
C GLU A 89 19.37 9.39 3.10
N GLN A 90 18.35 9.76 3.86
CA GLN A 90 18.42 10.85 4.84
C GLN A 90 18.00 10.46 6.26
N ASN A 91 17.29 9.34 6.44
CA ASN A 91 16.81 8.90 7.74
C ASN A 91 17.65 7.74 8.27
N THR A 92 17.71 7.63 9.60
CA THR A 92 18.17 6.41 10.27
C THR A 92 16.95 5.54 10.53
N GLU A 93 16.91 4.37 9.91
CA GLU A 93 15.78 3.45 9.93
C GLU A 93 16.20 2.07 10.40
N CYS A 94 15.26 1.28 10.89
CA CYS A 94 15.49 -0.09 11.32
C CYS A 94 14.40 -1.00 10.80
N GLY A 95 14.77 -2.20 10.39
CA GLY A 95 13.83 -3.20 9.90
C GLY A 95 14.28 -4.61 10.21
N VAL A 96 13.34 -5.54 10.08
CA VAL A 96 13.55 -6.98 10.25
C VAL A 96 13.04 -7.70 9.01
N LEU A 97 13.90 -8.54 8.43
CA LEU A 97 13.51 -9.50 7.41
C LEU A 97 13.30 -10.86 8.07
N LEU A 98 12.11 -11.39 7.96
CA LEU A 98 11.71 -12.67 8.53
C LEU A 98 11.50 -13.70 7.42
N GLU A 99 12.31 -14.71 7.38
CA GLU A 99 12.13 -15.89 6.54
C GLU A 99 11.29 -16.92 7.31
N SER A 100 10.01 -16.63 7.46
CA SER A 100 9.05 -17.44 8.19
C SER A 100 7.73 -17.51 7.42
N PRO A 101 7.43 -18.63 6.75
CA PRO A 101 6.17 -18.82 6.05
C PRO A 101 4.95 -18.64 6.95
N THR A 102 5.02 -19.14 8.17
CA THR A 102 3.93 -18.97 9.15
C THR A 102 3.64 -17.49 9.43
N PHE A 103 4.66 -16.71 9.74
CA PHE A 103 4.51 -15.28 10.01
C PHE A 103 4.06 -14.51 8.76
N ALA A 104 4.72 -14.75 7.62
CA ALA A 104 4.42 -14.09 6.36
C ALA A 104 2.97 -14.34 5.92
N HIS A 105 2.51 -15.57 6.05
CA HIS A 105 1.14 -15.94 5.73
C HIS A 105 0.12 -15.25 6.65
N HIS A 106 0.38 -15.22 7.95
CA HIS A 106 -0.49 -14.52 8.91
C HIS A 106 -0.57 -13.02 8.61
N LEU A 107 0.57 -12.38 8.32
CA LEU A 107 0.60 -10.95 7.99
C LEU A 107 -0.17 -10.66 6.69
N ALA A 108 0.04 -11.45 5.65
CA ALA A 108 -0.71 -11.33 4.39
C ALA A 108 -2.23 -11.47 4.61
N ARG A 109 -2.65 -12.45 5.41
CA ARG A 109 -4.07 -12.65 5.73
C ARG A 109 -4.69 -11.48 6.49
N GLN A 110 -3.95 -10.81 7.37
CA GLN A 110 -4.43 -9.60 8.04
C GLN A 110 -4.73 -8.49 7.03
N TRP A 111 -3.83 -8.23 6.08
CA TRP A 111 -4.04 -7.23 5.05
C TRP A 111 -5.19 -7.59 4.10
N LEU A 112 -5.24 -8.82 3.62
CA LEU A 112 -6.34 -9.30 2.77
C LEU A 112 -7.67 -9.30 3.51
N GLY A 113 -7.66 -9.54 4.80
CA GLY A 113 -8.83 -9.44 5.67
C GLY A 113 -9.45 -8.05 5.71
N LEU A 114 -8.67 -6.98 5.52
CA LEU A 114 -9.19 -5.63 5.38
C LEU A 114 -10.03 -5.47 4.10
N VAL A 115 -9.63 -6.12 3.03
CA VAL A 115 -10.39 -6.15 1.77
C VAL A 115 -11.72 -6.89 1.97
N ASP A 116 -11.66 -8.08 2.55
CA ASP A 116 -12.84 -8.92 2.77
C ASP A 116 -13.85 -8.26 3.73
N ALA A 117 -13.36 -7.53 4.72
CA ALA A 117 -14.17 -6.77 5.67
C ALA A 117 -14.72 -5.44 5.11
N GLY A 118 -14.31 -5.03 3.91
CA GLY A 118 -14.71 -3.76 3.30
C GLY A 118 -14.11 -2.52 3.99
N LEU A 119 -12.99 -2.68 4.71
CA LEU A 119 -12.32 -1.58 5.42
C LEU A 119 -11.37 -0.78 4.53
N VAL A 120 -11.01 -1.31 3.39
CA VAL A 120 -10.23 -0.63 2.36
C VAL A 120 -10.97 -0.64 1.04
N THR A 121 -10.69 0.34 0.21
CA THR A 121 -11.31 0.54 -1.10
C THR A 121 -10.29 0.21 -2.19
N GLU A 122 -10.67 -0.62 -3.14
CA GLU A 122 -9.88 -0.84 -4.35
C GLU A 122 -10.00 0.37 -5.27
N SER A 123 -8.84 0.89 -5.69
CA SER A 123 -8.82 1.98 -6.66
C SER A 123 -9.18 1.47 -8.06
N ARG A 124 -9.99 2.26 -8.76
CA ARG A 124 -10.32 2.05 -10.18
C ARG A 124 -9.41 2.83 -11.13
N ALA A 125 -8.30 3.30 -10.60
CA ALA A 125 -7.33 4.07 -11.38
C ALA A 125 -6.57 3.21 -12.39
#